data_1b727b1e26356dc24093f1de9de73ca9
#
_entry.id   1b727b1e26356dc24093f1de9de73ca9
#
_cell.length_a   1.000
_cell.length_b   1.000
_cell.length_c   1.000
_cell.angle_alpha   90.00
_cell.angle_beta   90.00
_cell.angle_gamma   90.00
#
_symmetry.space_group_name_H-M   'P 1'
#
loop_
_entity.id
_entity.type
_entity.pdbx_description
1 polymer ?
#
loop_
_entity_poly.entity_id
_entity_poly.type
_entity_poly.pdbx_seq_one_letter_code
_entity_poly.pdbx_strand_id
1 'polypeptide(L)'
;MPSSAVQTFSDPDDYAVSIRGTRAEMTVIGRGHFDAKLTRIELHRLRMQRFSDNLPSIAHSAAVTGRAIINFRIQSGPSLLANSVELQPTDIMRHNDGLYAFQRSSGFACWGSMSLSNPTIDPRPRGRGHRMNDPSRRRR
;
A
#
# COMPACT_ATOMS: atom_id res chain seq x y z
N MET A 1 10.33 -10.25 15.33
CA MET A 1 9.23 -11.14 15.81
C MET A 1 8.05 -11.03 14.87
N PRO A 2 7.49 -12.15 14.42
CA PRO A 2 6.21 -12.14 13.71
C PRO A 2 5.12 -11.53 14.58
N SER A 3 4.26 -10.72 14.00
CA SER A 3 3.12 -10.12 14.69
C SER A 3 1.86 -10.18 13.83
N SER A 4 0.71 -10.19 14.48
CA SER A 4 -0.58 -10.10 13.81
C SER A 4 -1.52 -9.19 14.58
N ALA A 5 -2.38 -8.49 13.87
CA ALA A 5 -3.38 -7.62 14.46
C ALA A 5 -4.63 -7.57 13.58
N VAL A 6 -5.79 -7.44 14.24
CA VAL A 6 -7.09 -7.24 13.61
C VAL A 6 -7.69 -5.96 14.14
N GLN A 7 -8.13 -5.08 13.25
CA GLN A 7 -8.80 -3.82 13.58
C GLN A 7 -10.10 -3.68 12.78
N THR A 8 -11.11 -3.09 13.41
CA THR A 8 -12.38 -2.72 12.79
C THR A 8 -12.52 -1.21 12.77
N PHE A 9 -13.19 -0.69 11.75
CA PHE A 9 -13.34 0.75 11.52
C PHE A 9 -14.78 1.08 11.15
N SER A 10 -15.27 2.18 11.69
CA SER A 10 -16.53 2.80 11.30
C SER A 10 -16.35 4.13 10.56
N ASP A 11 -15.12 4.60 10.46
CA ASP A 11 -14.73 5.82 9.75
C ASP A 11 -13.83 5.48 8.56
N PRO A 12 -14.19 5.91 7.33
CA PRO A 12 -13.39 5.63 6.14
C PRO A 12 -11.99 6.22 6.16
N ASP A 13 -11.81 7.39 6.76
CA ASP A 13 -10.51 8.07 6.80
C ASP A 13 -9.56 7.34 7.75
N ASP A 14 -10.05 6.94 8.91
CA ASP A 14 -9.27 6.12 9.86
C ASP A 14 -8.86 4.78 9.24
N TYR A 15 -9.76 4.17 8.49
CA TYR A 15 -9.48 2.93 7.76
C TYR A 15 -8.40 3.13 6.70
N ALA A 16 -8.53 4.16 5.87
CA ALA A 16 -7.58 4.43 4.79
C ALA A 16 -6.17 4.68 5.30
N VAL A 17 -6.01 5.49 6.35
CA VAL A 17 -4.69 5.79 6.91
C VAL A 17 -4.06 4.61 7.65
N SER A 18 -4.85 3.61 8.01
CA SER A 18 -4.36 2.40 8.69
C SER A 18 -3.78 1.37 7.73
N ILE A 19 -4.06 1.48 6.44
CA ILE A 19 -3.49 0.59 5.41
C ILE A 19 -2.01 0.90 5.23
N ARG A 20 -1.18 -0.08 5.50
CA ARG A 20 0.28 0.06 5.47
C ARG A 20 0.86 -0.14 4.07
N GLY A 21 1.96 0.55 3.77
CA GLY A 21 2.69 0.42 2.51
C GLY A 21 2.16 1.30 1.40
N THR A 22 1.03 1.98 1.62
CA THR A 22 0.45 2.96 0.69
C THR A 22 0.02 4.22 1.43
N ARG A 23 -0.04 5.31 0.70
CA ARG A 23 -0.82 6.49 1.09
C ARG A 23 -2.16 6.37 0.40
N ALA A 24 -3.21 6.17 1.16
CA ALA A 24 -4.54 5.95 0.63
C ALA A 24 -5.51 7.03 1.11
N GLU A 25 -6.34 7.49 0.19
CA GLU A 25 -7.50 8.33 0.45
C GLU A 25 -8.74 7.60 -0.08
N MET A 26 -9.79 7.56 0.71
CA MET A 26 -11.02 6.86 0.36
C MET A 26 -12.22 7.79 0.47
N THR A 27 -13.07 7.76 -0.55
CA THR A 27 -14.36 8.41 -0.54
C THR A 27 -15.46 7.37 -0.70
N VAL A 28 -16.32 7.25 0.29
CA VAL A 28 -17.52 6.40 0.22
C VAL A 28 -18.56 7.08 -0.65
N ILE A 29 -19.08 6.39 -1.66
CA ILE A 29 -20.09 6.90 -2.59
C ILE A 29 -21.44 6.23 -2.43
N GLY A 30 -21.56 5.24 -1.56
CA GLY A 30 -22.81 4.56 -1.21
C GLY A 30 -23.44 5.12 0.07
N ARG A 31 -24.69 4.80 0.27
CA ARG A 31 -25.42 5.13 1.51
C ARG A 31 -25.34 3.95 2.47
N GLY A 32 -25.30 4.26 3.76
CA GLY A 32 -25.31 3.26 4.81
C GLY A 32 -24.25 3.52 5.87
N HIS A 33 -24.18 2.61 6.82
CA HIS A 33 -23.16 2.62 7.86
C HIS A 33 -21.88 1.98 7.31
N PHE A 34 -20.76 2.71 7.37
CA PHE A 34 -19.47 2.20 6.95
C PHE A 34 -18.93 1.21 7.98
N ASP A 35 -18.54 0.05 7.53
CA ASP A 35 -17.93 -0.99 8.34
C ASP A 35 -16.78 -1.63 7.56
N ALA A 36 -15.59 -1.58 8.14
CA ALA A 36 -14.39 -2.12 7.54
C ALA A 36 -13.54 -2.89 8.55
N LYS A 37 -12.78 -3.84 8.03
CA LYS A 37 -11.90 -4.70 8.80
C LYS A 37 -10.53 -4.80 8.15
N LEU A 38 -9.50 -4.63 8.93
CA LEU A 38 -8.11 -4.78 8.52
C LEU A 38 -7.42 -5.82 9.38
N THR A 39 -6.89 -6.85 8.74
CA THR A 39 -6.03 -7.86 9.37
C THR A 39 -4.62 -7.68 8.84
N ARG A 40 -3.65 -7.62 9.73
CA ARG A 40 -2.23 -7.50 9.37
C ARG A 40 -1.44 -8.66 9.94
N ILE A 41 -0.51 -9.14 9.13
CA ILE A 41 0.50 -10.12 9.54
C ILE A 41 1.86 -9.54 9.10
N GLU A 42 2.74 -9.35 10.06
CA GLU A 42 4.09 -8.88 9.79
C GLU A 42 5.09 -10.00 10.06
N LEU A 43 5.79 -10.39 9.01
CA LEU A 43 6.93 -11.27 9.04
C LEU A 43 8.16 -10.43 8.69
N HIS A 44 9.33 -10.90 8.99
CA HIS A 44 10.59 -10.14 8.90
C HIS A 44 10.67 -9.11 7.73
N ARG A 45 10.58 -9.57 6.51
CA ARG A 45 10.61 -8.72 5.30
C ARG A 45 9.27 -8.64 4.58
N LEU A 46 8.36 -9.53 4.90
CA LEU A 46 7.07 -9.67 4.27
C LEU A 46 5.99 -9.11 5.18
N ARG A 47 5.16 -8.25 4.64
CA ARG A 47 3.93 -7.80 5.27
C ARG A 47 2.75 -8.28 4.44
N MET A 48 1.78 -8.86 5.11
CA MET A 48 0.52 -9.27 4.52
C MET A 48 -0.62 -8.50 5.17
N GLN A 49 -1.56 -8.06 4.38
CA GLN A 49 -2.77 -7.40 4.85
C GLN A 49 -4.00 -8.00 4.15
N ARG A 50 -5.05 -8.16 4.92
CA ARG A 50 -6.38 -8.43 4.39
C ARG A 50 -7.26 -7.27 4.80
N PHE A 51 -7.92 -6.65 3.86
CA PHE A 51 -8.82 -5.55 4.11
C PHE A 51 -10.15 -5.75 3.40
N SER A 52 -11.22 -5.42 4.10
CA SER A 52 -12.59 -5.52 3.61
C SER A 52 -13.40 -4.33 4.07
N ASP A 53 -14.29 -3.88 3.23
CA ASP A 53 -15.27 -2.84 3.51
C ASP A 53 -16.59 -3.14 2.82
N ASN A 54 -17.67 -2.51 3.30
CA ASN A 54 -19.04 -2.89 2.93
C ASN A 54 -19.71 -1.93 1.93
N LEU A 55 -19.15 -0.76 1.67
CA LEU A 55 -19.81 0.26 0.87
C LEU A 55 -19.06 0.56 -0.44
N PRO A 56 -19.78 0.96 -1.49
CA PRO A 56 -19.15 1.46 -2.70
C PRO A 56 -18.23 2.63 -2.38
N SER A 57 -17.03 2.62 -2.94
CA SER A 57 -16.04 3.63 -2.67
C SER A 57 -15.14 3.91 -3.87
N ILE A 58 -14.52 5.07 -3.83
CA ILE A 58 -13.42 5.45 -4.70
C ILE A 58 -12.20 5.63 -3.83
N ALA A 59 -11.11 4.98 -4.19
CA ALA A 59 -9.85 5.09 -3.49
C ALA A 59 -8.73 5.57 -4.41
N HIS A 60 -7.93 6.49 -3.91
CA HIS A 60 -6.66 6.89 -4.50
C HIS A 60 -5.55 6.39 -3.61
N SER A 61 -4.59 5.68 -4.18
CA SER A 61 -3.46 5.19 -3.40
C SER A 61 -2.15 5.35 -4.16
N ALA A 62 -1.09 5.60 -3.42
CA ALA A 62 0.27 5.61 -3.94
C ALA A 62 1.14 4.69 -3.09
N ALA A 63 1.90 3.81 -3.74
CA ALA A 63 2.85 2.95 -3.04
C ALA A 63 3.95 3.78 -2.39
N VAL A 64 4.30 3.44 -1.16
CA VAL A 64 5.45 4.02 -0.48
C VAL A 64 6.72 3.48 -1.13
N THR A 65 7.70 4.35 -1.38
CA THR A 65 9.00 3.99 -1.97
C THR A 65 9.71 2.89 -1.17
N GLY A 66 10.38 1.99 -1.87
CA GLY A 66 11.19 0.94 -1.26
C GLY A 66 10.44 -0.36 -0.97
N ARG A 67 9.19 -0.47 -1.37
CA ARG A 67 8.42 -1.70 -1.23
C ARG A 67 7.77 -2.11 -2.55
N ALA A 68 7.85 -3.39 -2.87
CA ALA A 68 7.05 -3.99 -3.92
C ALA A 68 5.71 -4.43 -3.33
N ILE A 69 4.61 -3.98 -3.91
CA ILE A 69 3.25 -4.26 -3.42
C ILE A 69 2.48 -5.03 -4.48
N ILE A 70 1.87 -6.11 -4.05
CA ILE A 70 0.98 -6.94 -4.87
C ILE A 70 -0.37 -7.01 -4.18
N ASN A 71 -1.42 -6.67 -4.90
CA ASN A 71 -2.80 -6.78 -4.44
C ASN A 71 -3.55 -7.83 -5.25
N PHE A 72 -4.46 -8.54 -4.59
CA PHE A 72 -5.31 -9.56 -5.20
C PHE A 72 -6.65 -9.65 -4.49
N ARG A 73 -7.67 -10.11 -5.18
CA ARG A 73 -8.98 -10.34 -4.59
C ARG A 73 -8.97 -11.65 -3.81
N ILE A 74 -9.54 -11.62 -2.61
CA ILE A 74 -9.69 -12.82 -1.76
C ILE A 74 -11.03 -13.49 -2.01
N GLN A 75 -12.08 -12.71 -2.25
CA GLN A 75 -13.43 -13.22 -2.51
C GLN A 75 -13.96 -12.63 -3.81
N SER A 76 -14.71 -13.44 -4.56
CA SER A 76 -15.52 -12.91 -5.64
C SER A 76 -16.60 -11.98 -5.08
N GLY A 77 -16.85 -10.91 -5.77
CA GLY A 77 -17.78 -9.90 -5.33
C GLY A 77 -18.07 -8.90 -6.45
N PRO A 78 -18.66 -7.76 -6.14
CA PRO A 78 -18.93 -6.69 -7.09
C PRO A 78 -17.68 -6.31 -7.90
N SER A 79 -17.89 -5.75 -9.08
CA SER A 79 -16.78 -5.39 -9.96
C SER A 79 -15.90 -4.31 -9.31
N LEU A 80 -14.60 -4.41 -9.56
CA LEU A 80 -13.62 -3.42 -9.21
C LEU A 80 -12.93 -2.91 -10.45
N LEU A 81 -12.90 -1.60 -10.58
CA LEU A 81 -12.09 -0.91 -11.57
C LEU A 81 -10.79 -0.43 -10.94
N ALA A 82 -9.68 -0.76 -11.55
CA ALA A 82 -8.38 -0.20 -11.20
C ALA A 82 -7.80 0.52 -12.42
N ASN A 83 -7.57 1.82 -12.32
CA ASN A 83 -7.12 2.67 -13.42
C ASN A 83 -7.95 2.47 -14.70
N SER A 84 -9.28 2.43 -14.55
CA SER A 84 -10.26 2.20 -15.63
C SER A 84 -10.27 0.79 -16.24
N VAL A 85 -9.54 -0.15 -15.67
CA VAL A 85 -9.55 -1.56 -16.07
C VAL A 85 -10.33 -2.38 -15.08
N GLU A 86 -11.31 -3.14 -15.54
CA GLU A 86 -12.05 -4.08 -14.70
C GLU A 86 -11.15 -5.25 -14.32
N LEU A 87 -10.96 -5.46 -13.02
CA LEU A 87 -10.19 -6.58 -12.51
C LEU A 87 -11.05 -7.84 -12.42
N GLN A 88 -10.56 -8.90 -13.04
CA GLN A 88 -11.13 -10.23 -12.92
C GLN A 88 -10.74 -10.88 -11.58
N PRO A 89 -11.48 -11.88 -11.09
CA PRO A 89 -11.19 -12.51 -9.79
C PRO A 89 -9.80 -13.13 -9.67
N THR A 90 -9.17 -13.48 -10.80
CA THR A 90 -7.83 -14.09 -10.84
C THR A 90 -6.70 -13.10 -11.13
N ASP A 91 -7.04 -11.81 -11.32
CA ASP A 91 -6.04 -10.80 -11.62
C ASP A 91 -5.23 -10.44 -10.37
N ILE A 92 -3.95 -10.18 -10.61
CA ILE A 92 -3.01 -9.68 -9.62
C ILE A 92 -2.59 -8.28 -10.05
N MET A 93 -2.74 -7.32 -9.15
CA MET A 93 -2.35 -5.94 -9.39
C MET A 93 -1.01 -5.65 -8.69
N ARG A 94 -0.02 -5.25 -9.47
CA ARG A 94 1.26 -4.78 -8.93
C ARG A 94 1.26 -3.25 -8.89
N HIS A 95 1.61 -2.69 -7.75
CA HIS A 95 1.85 -1.26 -7.61
C HIS A 95 3.31 -0.93 -7.89
N ASN A 96 3.53 0.06 -8.74
CA ASN A 96 4.84 0.64 -8.98
C ASN A 96 5.10 1.80 -8.00
N ASP A 97 6.35 1.96 -7.59
CA ASP A 97 6.76 3.04 -6.69
C ASP A 97 6.35 4.42 -7.20
N GLY A 98 5.70 5.19 -6.33
CA GLY A 98 5.34 6.58 -6.58
C GLY A 98 4.21 6.83 -7.58
N LEU A 99 3.66 5.79 -8.20
CA LEU A 99 2.52 5.93 -9.10
C LEU A 99 1.20 5.82 -8.34
N TYR A 100 0.27 6.70 -8.67
CA TYR A 100 -1.08 6.64 -8.15
C TYR A 100 -1.88 5.51 -8.79
N ALA A 101 -2.58 4.76 -7.97
CA ALA A 101 -3.63 3.85 -8.39
C ALA A 101 -4.98 4.45 -8.03
N PHE A 102 -5.88 4.48 -9.00
CA PHE A 102 -7.27 4.85 -8.81
C PHE A 102 -8.12 3.58 -8.81
N GLN A 103 -8.91 3.40 -7.76
CA GLN A 103 -9.76 2.21 -7.61
C GLN A 103 -11.20 2.63 -7.33
N ARG A 104 -12.13 1.98 -7.99
CA ARG A 104 -13.56 2.11 -7.73
C ARG A 104 -14.16 0.75 -7.46
N SER A 105 -14.74 0.59 -6.28
CA SER A 105 -15.52 -0.59 -5.92
C SER A 105 -17.01 -0.26 -5.93
N SER A 106 -17.83 -1.19 -6.40
CA SER A 106 -19.28 -1.03 -6.52
C SER A 106 -20.06 -1.60 -5.33
N GLY A 107 -19.39 -2.04 -4.30
CA GLY A 107 -20.02 -2.61 -3.11
C GLY A 107 -19.00 -3.26 -2.20
N PHE A 108 -19.40 -4.35 -1.51
CA PHE A 108 -18.51 -5.09 -0.64
C PHE A 108 -17.22 -5.52 -1.36
N ALA A 109 -16.09 -5.18 -0.77
CA ALA A 109 -14.77 -5.52 -1.30
C ALA A 109 -13.94 -6.27 -0.25
N CYS A 110 -13.23 -7.30 -0.68
CA CYS A 110 -12.29 -8.04 0.16
C CYS A 110 -11.00 -8.31 -0.61
N TRP A 111 -9.90 -7.77 -0.11
CA TRP A 111 -8.60 -7.74 -0.75
C TRP A 111 -7.52 -8.32 0.13
N GLY A 112 -6.53 -8.93 -0.52
CA GLY A 112 -5.25 -9.21 0.07
C GLY A 112 -4.16 -8.32 -0.52
N SER A 113 -3.22 -7.95 0.31
CA SER A 113 -2.02 -7.23 -0.10
C SER A 113 -0.79 -7.90 0.49
N MET A 114 0.22 -8.10 -0.33
CA MET A 114 1.54 -8.53 0.11
C MET A 114 2.55 -7.46 -0.26
N SER A 115 3.42 -7.09 0.67
CA SER A 115 4.51 -6.17 0.40
C SER A 115 5.82 -6.73 0.93
N LEU A 116 6.85 -6.64 0.09
CA LEU A 116 8.22 -6.99 0.42
C LEU A 116 9.06 -5.73 0.49
N SER A 117 9.91 -5.62 1.51
CA SER A 117 10.95 -4.59 1.51
C SER A 117 11.95 -4.88 0.41
N ASN A 118 12.21 -3.88 -0.43
CA ASN A 118 13.22 -4.01 -1.47
C ASN A 118 14.61 -3.78 -0.86
N PRO A 119 15.49 -4.79 -0.81
CA PRO A 119 16.81 -4.63 -0.22
C PRO A 119 17.74 -3.72 -1.05
N THR A 120 17.37 -3.40 -2.28
CA THR A 120 18.19 -2.58 -3.19
C THR A 120 18.01 -1.08 -2.96
N ILE A 121 16.98 -0.66 -2.23
CA ILE A 121 16.73 0.75 -1.89
C ILE A 121 17.07 0.93 -0.42
N ASP A 122 18.34 1.15 -0.12
CA ASP A 122 18.78 1.67 1.17
C ASP A 122 18.35 3.15 1.25
N PRO A 123 17.38 3.51 2.11
CA PRO A 123 16.95 4.90 2.26
C PRO A 123 18.02 5.79 2.89
N ARG A 124 19.16 5.22 3.28
CA ARG A 124 20.26 6.04 3.80
C ARG A 124 20.87 6.84 2.64
N PRO A 125 20.92 8.17 2.73
CA PRO A 125 21.66 8.96 1.77
C PRO A 125 23.10 8.44 1.79
N ARG A 126 23.60 7.96 0.67
CA ARG A 126 25.02 7.70 0.48
C ARG A 126 25.71 9.05 0.73
N GLY A 127 26.30 9.20 1.91
CA GLY A 127 27.14 10.32 2.21
C GLY A 127 28.15 10.46 1.07
N ARG A 128 28.02 11.50 0.28
CA ARG A 128 29.07 11.91 -0.63
C ARG A 128 30.28 12.20 0.26
N GLY A 129 31.18 11.26 0.31
CA GLY A 129 32.52 11.52 0.79
C GLY A 129 33.13 12.59 -0.11
N HIS A 130 32.95 13.82 0.28
CA HIS A 130 33.79 14.90 -0.21
C HIS A 130 35.18 14.60 0.32
N ARG A 131 35.99 13.91 -0.46
CA ARG A 131 37.43 14.04 -0.34
C ARG A 131 37.74 15.50 -0.70
N MET A 132 37.85 16.31 0.29
CA MET A 132 38.60 17.55 0.17
C MET A 132 40.03 17.15 -0.21
N ASN A 133 40.38 17.38 -1.46
CA ASN A 133 41.77 17.53 -1.89
C ASN A 133 42.29 18.75 -1.14
N ASP A 134 43.07 18.51 -0.13
CA ASP A 134 43.90 19.56 0.52
C ASP A 134 45.11 19.86 -0.40
N PRO A 135 45.20 21.04 -0.99
CA PRO A 135 46.29 21.38 -1.88
C PRO A 135 47.55 21.85 -1.11
N SER A 136 47.62 21.74 0.22
CA SER A 136 48.71 22.33 1.02
C SER A 136 49.91 21.39 1.27
N ARG A 137 50.03 20.23 0.60
CA ARG A 137 51.23 19.39 0.69
C ARG A 137 52.10 19.42 -0.57
N ARG A 138 52.54 20.61 -0.96
CA ARG A 138 53.75 20.74 -1.77
C ARG A 138 54.54 21.93 -1.21
N ARG A 139 55.50 21.62 -0.34
CA ARG A 139 56.82 22.31 -0.19
C ARG A 139 57.54 21.78 1.06
N ARG A 140 58.43 20.94 0.89
CA ARG A 140 59.89 20.88 1.26
C ARG A 140 60.36 19.45 1.20
#